data_1a2f354bfbda4cbeccb2ae0296efb1b7
#
_entry.id   1a2f354bfbda4cbeccb2ae0296efb1b7
#
_cell.length_a   1.000
_cell.length_b   1.000
_cell.length_c   1.000
_cell.angle_alpha   90.00
_cell.angle_beta   90.00
_cell.angle_gamma   90.00
#
_symmetry.space_group_name_H-M   'P 1'
#
loop_
_entity.id
_entity.type
_entity.pdbx_description
1 polymer ?
#
loop_
_entity_poly.entity_id
_entity_poly.type
_entity_poly.pdbx_seq_one_letter_code
_entity_poly.pdbx_strand_id
1 'polypeptide(L)'
;MVQNADASKSVTCRHCGLNTLVPILSPKQKAHCPRCDHILTSFTSNWVDKVLALSLSAMLLLILSLSFYFLSFDVNGMKTSVTLISVVDAMEDQGYLALAVLIFILCIILPIGVISMLLFWMLAIKFGFGVRAAQAQVKLCFAFLKWCMPEVFIVSALVSMVKLVTIAEVEIGPGLYFYGAFIVVYVLILQLLDRHQVEIALLEASLPPKPVQTQQRLQWIWALLITSVLLYLPANLLPIMTTRFLGDDDPSTIVGGVITLWQNKSYFIAIVIFFTSVLVPIFKILALAYLSYSVRASYAYNVKQRSLLYRVTEFMGRWSMIDVFVVAILAGLVRLGSTMSVYPGPAVVAFCAVVILTMMAAMSFDSRMLWDEQS
;
A
#
# COMPACT_ATOMS: atom_id res chain seq x y z
N MET A 1 23.16 42.62 -19.22
CA MET A 1 23.76 41.27 -19.23
C MET A 1 22.63 40.28 -19.33
N VAL A 2 22.38 39.80 -20.54
CA VAL A 2 21.35 38.79 -20.84
C VAL A 2 21.92 37.44 -20.40
N GLN A 3 21.48 36.90 -19.25
CA GLN A 3 21.86 35.56 -18.79
C GLN A 3 20.85 34.54 -19.31
N ASN A 4 21.33 33.80 -20.29
CA ASN A 4 20.96 32.43 -20.67
C ASN A 4 19.52 31.95 -20.35
N ALA A 5 18.63 32.21 -21.31
CA ALA A 5 17.26 31.66 -21.37
C ALA A 5 17.21 30.15 -21.80
N ASP A 6 18.33 29.44 -21.82
CA ASP A 6 18.43 28.10 -22.47
C ASP A 6 18.70 26.93 -21.53
N ALA A 7 18.31 27.00 -20.26
CA ALA A 7 18.40 25.83 -19.37
C ALA A 7 17.04 25.11 -19.18
N SER A 8 16.27 24.97 -20.27
CA SER A 8 15.13 24.07 -20.27
C SER A 8 15.61 22.61 -20.26
N LYS A 9 15.29 21.86 -19.20
CA LYS A 9 15.62 20.43 -19.11
C LYS A 9 14.51 19.61 -19.77
N SER A 10 14.89 18.71 -20.70
CA SER A 10 13.95 17.74 -21.27
C SER A 10 13.57 16.70 -20.21
N VAL A 11 12.29 16.57 -19.92
CA VAL A 11 11.73 15.60 -18.97
C VAL A 11 10.74 14.70 -19.69
N THR A 12 10.96 13.40 -19.63
CA THR A 12 10.01 12.41 -20.17
C THR A 12 8.93 12.10 -19.13
N CYS A 13 7.67 12.32 -19.48
CA CYS A 13 6.55 11.96 -18.64
C CYS A 13 6.49 10.44 -18.42
N ARG A 14 6.56 9.99 -17.18
CA ARG A 14 6.51 8.55 -16.85
C ARG A 14 5.13 7.93 -17.01
N HIS A 15 4.10 8.78 -17.14
CA HIS A 15 2.71 8.34 -17.26
C HIS A 15 2.25 8.18 -18.73
N CYS A 16 2.69 9.06 -19.63
CA CYS A 16 2.27 9.03 -21.04
C CYS A 16 3.43 8.97 -22.05
N GLY A 17 4.69 8.94 -21.60
CA GLY A 17 5.86 8.87 -22.48
C GLY A 17 6.26 10.17 -23.19
N LEU A 18 5.46 11.24 -23.09
CA LEU A 18 5.74 12.50 -23.80
C LEU A 18 7.02 13.17 -23.27
N ASN A 19 7.93 13.52 -24.17
CA ASN A 19 9.07 14.37 -23.87
C ASN A 19 8.64 15.83 -23.89
N THR A 20 8.88 16.55 -22.80
CA THR A 20 8.49 17.96 -22.64
C THR A 20 9.67 18.76 -22.10
N LEU A 21 9.88 19.96 -22.61
CA LEU A 21 10.82 20.90 -22.05
C LEU A 21 10.18 21.58 -20.84
N VAL A 22 10.83 21.45 -19.69
CA VAL A 22 10.37 22.09 -18.45
C VAL A 22 11.24 23.33 -18.23
N PRO A 23 10.62 24.53 -18.11
CA PRO A 23 11.36 25.75 -17.78
C PRO A 23 11.90 25.70 -16.34
N ILE A 24 12.78 26.60 -16.00
CA ILE A 24 13.27 26.76 -14.63
C ILE A 24 12.09 27.14 -13.74
N LEU A 25 11.77 26.29 -12.78
CA LEU A 25 10.66 26.50 -11.85
C LEU A 25 11.07 27.44 -10.71
N SER A 26 10.19 28.35 -10.35
CA SER A 26 10.29 29.13 -9.12
C SER A 26 9.89 28.29 -7.90
N PRO A 27 10.31 28.67 -6.66
CA PRO A 27 9.93 27.95 -5.45
C PRO A 27 8.41 27.75 -5.34
N LYS A 28 7.98 26.52 -5.01
CA LYS A 28 6.58 26.06 -4.91
C LYS A 28 5.84 25.87 -6.24
N GLN A 29 6.46 26.10 -7.39
CA GLN A 29 5.85 25.78 -8.69
C GLN A 29 5.94 24.29 -9.00
N LYS A 30 4.93 23.80 -9.72
CA LYS A 30 4.85 22.41 -10.22
C LYS A 30 4.73 22.44 -11.74
N ALA A 31 5.49 21.61 -12.41
CA ALA A 31 5.34 21.40 -13.84
C ALA A 31 4.36 20.24 -14.10
N HIS A 32 3.36 20.48 -14.94
CA HIS A 32 2.38 19.46 -15.35
C HIS A 32 2.62 19.03 -16.80
N CYS A 33 2.35 17.79 -17.10
CA CYS A 33 2.43 17.26 -18.45
C CYS A 33 1.27 17.81 -19.29
N PRO A 34 1.53 18.44 -20.46
CA PRO A 34 0.47 19.01 -21.30
C PRO A 34 -0.46 17.96 -21.90
N ARG A 35 -0.04 16.67 -21.95
CA ARG A 35 -0.82 15.56 -22.54
C ARG A 35 -1.75 14.89 -21.52
N CYS A 36 -1.25 14.61 -20.30
CA CYS A 36 -1.97 13.77 -19.31
C CYS A 36 -2.15 14.45 -17.94
N ASP A 37 -1.71 15.70 -17.80
CA ASP A 37 -1.79 16.50 -16.56
C ASP A 37 -1.08 15.89 -15.33
N HIS A 38 -0.21 14.89 -15.55
CA HIS A 38 0.60 14.32 -14.47
C HIS A 38 1.70 15.30 -14.06
N ILE A 39 1.99 15.39 -12.74
CA ILE A 39 3.06 16.24 -12.21
C ILE A 39 4.41 15.66 -12.68
N LEU A 40 5.17 16.44 -13.43
CA LEU A 40 6.49 16.06 -13.95
C LEU A 40 7.58 16.27 -12.90
N THR A 41 7.58 17.44 -12.28
CA THR A 41 8.52 17.81 -11.22
C THR A 41 7.96 19.00 -10.42
N SER A 42 8.43 19.16 -9.20
CA SER A 42 8.08 20.26 -8.32
C SER A 42 9.36 20.86 -7.74
N PHE A 43 9.45 22.19 -7.61
CA PHE A 43 10.61 22.80 -7.01
C PHE A 43 10.33 23.18 -5.55
N THR A 44 11.07 22.55 -4.62
CA THR A 44 11.03 22.85 -3.19
C THR A 44 12.41 23.27 -2.72
N SER A 45 12.51 24.45 -2.09
CA SER A 45 13.79 24.91 -1.52
C SER A 45 14.20 24.04 -0.34
N ASN A 46 15.50 23.70 -0.26
CA ASN A 46 16.09 22.91 0.82
C ASN A 46 15.37 21.55 1.07
N TRP A 47 14.91 20.89 -0.01
CA TRP A 47 14.17 19.65 0.08
C TRP A 47 14.98 18.52 0.74
N VAL A 48 16.31 18.48 0.53
CA VAL A 48 17.21 17.48 1.12
C VAL A 48 17.20 17.57 2.65
N ASP A 49 17.36 18.78 3.20
CA ASP A 49 17.36 18.96 4.66
C ASP A 49 16.01 18.67 5.29
N LYS A 50 14.92 19.04 4.61
CA LYS A 50 13.55 18.75 5.05
C LYS A 50 13.26 17.25 5.06
N VAL A 51 13.60 16.55 3.96
CA VAL A 51 13.39 15.09 3.87
C VAL A 51 14.30 14.37 4.86
N LEU A 52 15.54 14.83 5.08
CA LEU A 52 16.45 14.28 6.08
C LEU A 52 15.86 14.37 7.50
N ALA A 53 15.43 15.57 7.90
CA ALA A 53 14.83 15.78 9.22
C ALA A 53 13.57 14.96 9.44
N LEU A 54 12.67 14.95 8.43
CA LEU A 54 11.43 14.15 8.48
C LEU A 54 11.71 12.65 8.52
N SER A 55 12.69 12.15 7.74
CA SER A 55 13.03 10.74 7.74
C SER A 55 13.65 10.29 9.08
N LEU A 56 14.44 11.15 9.71
CA LEU A 56 14.97 10.89 11.07
C LEU A 56 13.82 10.84 12.09
N SER A 57 12.91 11.81 12.03
CA SER A 57 11.71 11.84 12.88
C SER A 57 10.81 10.61 12.66
N ALA A 58 10.60 10.23 11.40
CA ALA A 58 9.82 9.04 11.04
C ALA A 58 10.44 7.75 11.61
N MET A 59 11.78 7.61 11.51
CA MET A 59 12.49 6.45 12.06
C MET A 59 12.33 6.38 13.58
N LEU A 60 12.47 7.50 14.27
CA LEU A 60 12.31 7.56 15.73
C LEU A 60 10.87 7.22 16.14
N LEU A 61 9.87 7.79 15.48
CA LEU A 61 8.46 7.51 15.75
C LEU A 61 8.11 6.04 15.50
N LEU A 62 8.66 5.44 14.45
CA LEU A 62 8.46 4.02 14.16
C LEU A 62 9.08 3.13 15.24
N ILE A 63 10.31 3.42 15.70
CA ILE A 63 10.94 2.69 16.79
C ILE A 63 10.13 2.81 18.09
N LEU A 64 9.67 4.02 18.43
CA LEU A 64 8.80 4.22 19.60
C LEU A 64 7.50 3.43 19.47
N SER A 65 6.88 3.44 18.28
CA SER A 65 5.67 2.67 18.01
C SER A 65 5.86 1.17 18.24
N LEU A 66 6.99 0.60 17.83
CA LEU A 66 7.31 -0.82 18.04
C LEU A 66 7.62 -1.16 19.50
N SER A 67 8.05 -0.17 20.29
CA SER A 67 8.43 -0.37 21.70
C SER A 67 7.23 -0.34 22.66
N PHE A 68 6.11 0.27 22.24
CA PHE A 68 4.90 0.40 23.07
C PHE A 68 3.76 -0.46 22.53
N TYR A 69 2.82 -0.82 23.43
CA TYR A 69 1.63 -1.56 23.02
C TYR A 69 0.68 -0.68 22.19
N PHE A 70 0.02 -1.30 21.22
CA PHE A 70 -0.95 -0.67 20.33
C PHE A 70 -2.33 -0.58 20.94
N LEU A 71 -2.79 -1.70 21.48
CA LEU A 71 -4.10 -1.85 22.08
C LEU A 71 -3.96 -2.68 23.35
N SER A 72 -4.80 -2.38 24.33
CA SER A 72 -5.03 -3.26 25.49
C SER A 72 -6.51 -3.50 25.64
N PHE A 73 -6.87 -4.68 26.13
CA PHE A 73 -8.25 -5.00 26.47
C PHE A 73 -8.33 -5.64 27.83
N ASP A 74 -9.43 -5.31 28.47
CA ASP A 74 -9.82 -5.93 29.70
C ASP A 74 -11.05 -6.82 29.45
N VAL A 75 -10.90 -8.10 29.76
CA VAL A 75 -12.01 -9.06 29.75
C VAL A 75 -12.01 -9.77 31.08
N ASN A 76 -13.04 -9.54 31.88
CA ASN A 76 -13.22 -10.14 33.19
C ASN A 76 -12.02 -9.92 34.15
N GLY A 77 -11.38 -8.75 34.09
CA GLY A 77 -10.23 -8.40 34.94
C GLY A 77 -8.88 -8.90 34.44
N MET A 78 -8.82 -9.57 33.28
CA MET A 78 -7.56 -9.95 32.64
C MET A 78 -7.18 -8.91 31.58
N LYS A 79 -6.15 -8.10 31.88
CA LYS A 79 -5.60 -7.12 30.92
C LYS A 79 -4.59 -7.80 29.98
N THR A 80 -4.90 -7.77 28.71
CA THR A 80 -4.00 -8.23 27.66
C THR A 80 -3.58 -7.05 26.79
N SER A 81 -2.26 -6.84 26.64
CA SER A 81 -1.70 -5.79 25.78
C SER A 81 -1.15 -6.40 24.50
N VAL A 82 -1.39 -5.73 23.37
CA VAL A 82 -0.96 -6.20 22.04
C VAL A 82 0.00 -5.20 21.44
N THR A 83 1.16 -5.71 21.07
CA THR A 83 2.18 -5.01 20.29
C THR A 83 2.12 -5.45 18.83
N LEU A 84 2.79 -4.72 17.94
CA LEU A 84 2.88 -5.12 16.53
C LEU A 84 3.57 -6.48 16.37
N ILE A 85 4.55 -6.78 17.20
CA ILE A 85 5.30 -8.04 17.18
C ILE A 85 4.41 -9.19 17.67
N SER A 86 3.62 -8.98 18.74
CA SER A 86 2.76 -10.04 19.28
C SER A 86 1.67 -10.49 18.31
N VAL A 87 1.25 -9.63 17.36
CA VAL A 87 0.34 -10.03 16.27
C VAL A 87 1.01 -11.06 15.35
N VAL A 88 2.29 -10.84 15.05
CA VAL A 88 3.06 -11.77 14.20
C VAL A 88 3.24 -13.12 14.90
N ASP A 89 3.67 -13.10 16.18
CA ASP A 89 3.85 -14.30 17.00
C ASP A 89 2.54 -15.09 17.11
N ALA A 90 1.43 -14.39 17.31
CA ALA A 90 0.10 -15.01 17.39
C ALA A 90 -0.31 -15.73 16.10
N MET A 91 0.09 -15.24 14.92
CA MET A 91 -0.18 -15.89 13.64
C MET A 91 0.70 -17.12 13.44
N GLU A 92 1.97 -17.04 13.86
CA GLU A 92 2.90 -18.18 13.80
C GLU A 92 2.42 -19.34 14.68
N ASP A 93 2.05 -19.06 15.92
CA ASP A 93 1.52 -20.07 16.86
C ASP A 93 0.25 -20.77 16.38
N GLN A 94 -0.55 -20.10 15.54
CA GLN A 94 -1.76 -20.68 14.93
C GLN A 94 -1.46 -21.47 13.64
N GLY A 95 -0.19 -21.57 13.24
CA GLY A 95 0.24 -22.30 12.04
C GLY A 95 0.10 -21.52 10.72
N TYR A 96 -0.21 -20.21 10.78
CA TYR A 96 -0.31 -19.33 9.60
C TYR A 96 0.97 -18.58 9.34
N LEU A 97 2.10 -19.29 9.25
CA LEU A 97 3.43 -18.74 9.03
C LEU A 97 3.51 -17.80 7.82
N ALA A 98 2.85 -18.14 6.70
CA ALA A 98 2.86 -17.30 5.51
C ALA A 98 2.22 -15.92 5.76
N LEU A 99 1.15 -15.86 6.55
CA LEU A 99 0.47 -14.61 6.93
C LEU A 99 1.31 -13.81 7.93
N ALA A 100 1.90 -14.49 8.91
CA ALA A 100 2.82 -13.88 9.88
C ALA A 100 4.00 -13.20 9.18
N VAL A 101 4.67 -13.90 8.28
CA VAL A 101 5.79 -13.38 7.48
C VAL A 101 5.36 -12.21 6.61
N LEU A 102 4.20 -12.31 5.96
CA LEU A 102 3.66 -11.23 5.13
C LEU A 102 3.45 -9.94 5.95
N ILE A 103 2.81 -10.03 7.11
CA ILE A 103 2.54 -8.89 7.99
C ILE A 103 3.84 -8.30 8.52
N PHE A 104 4.76 -9.16 8.99
CA PHE A 104 6.08 -8.74 9.47
C PHE A 104 6.84 -7.94 8.42
N ILE A 105 6.87 -8.44 7.17
CA ILE A 105 7.51 -7.74 6.06
C ILE A 105 6.82 -6.40 5.77
N LEU A 106 5.49 -6.37 5.63
CA LEU A 106 4.76 -5.17 5.21
C LEU A 106 4.70 -4.09 6.29
N CYS A 107 4.55 -4.47 7.56
CA CYS A 107 4.36 -3.52 8.66
C CYS A 107 5.64 -3.09 9.35
N ILE A 108 6.69 -3.91 9.31
CA ILE A 108 7.94 -3.65 10.06
C ILE A 108 9.12 -3.50 9.11
N ILE A 109 9.48 -4.55 8.35
CA ILE A 109 10.72 -4.55 7.55
C ILE A 109 10.66 -3.49 6.46
N LEU A 110 9.56 -3.39 5.76
CA LEU A 110 9.44 -2.53 4.59
C LEU A 110 9.43 -1.05 4.94
N PRO A 111 8.67 -0.55 5.95
CA PRO A 111 8.78 0.83 6.41
C PRO A 111 10.17 1.19 6.93
N ILE A 112 10.79 0.33 7.77
CA ILE A 112 12.16 0.54 8.26
C ILE A 112 13.14 0.61 7.08
N GLY A 113 13.04 -0.33 6.14
CA GLY A 113 13.92 -0.38 4.96
C GLY A 113 13.79 0.85 4.07
N VAL A 114 12.56 1.30 3.79
CA VAL A 114 12.31 2.50 2.98
C VAL A 114 12.87 3.75 3.66
N ILE A 115 12.59 3.95 4.97
CA ILE A 115 13.05 5.13 5.68
C ILE A 115 14.58 5.13 5.81
N SER A 116 15.20 3.98 6.09
CA SER A 116 16.66 3.87 6.16
C SER A 116 17.32 4.16 4.81
N MET A 117 16.74 3.70 3.69
CA MET A 117 17.21 4.05 2.34
C MET A 117 17.08 5.56 2.07
N LEU A 118 15.96 6.17 2.46
CA LEU A 118 15.77 7.63 2.29
C LEU A 118 16.77 8.42 3.14
N LEU A 119 17.00 8.05 4.39
CA LEU A 119 18.03 8.65 5.24
C LEU A 119 19.41 8.54 4.61
N PHE A 120 19.76 7.36 4.13
CA PHE A 120 21.03 7.12 3.45
C PHE A 120 21.21 7.99 2.20
N TRP A 121 20.15 8.16 1.39
CA TRP A 121 20.19 9.03 0.20
C TRP A 121 20.40 10.50 0.55
N MET A 122 19.66 10.99 1.55
CA MET A 122 19.80 12.40 1.96
C MET A 122 21.19 12.68 2.52
N LEU A 123 21.77 11.74 3.28
CA LEU A 123 23.15 11.82 3.75
C LEU A 123 24.14 11.74 2.59
N ALA A 124 23.94 10.83 1.63
CA ALA A 124 24.80 10.71 0.45
C ALA A 124 24.81 12.00 -0.40
N ILE A 125 23.64 12.62 -0.61
CA ILE A 125 23.52 13.88 -1.37
C ILE A 125 24.18 15.02 -0.60
N LYS A 126 23.99 15.08 0.72
CA LYS A 126 24.47 16.21 1.54
C LYS A 126 25.97 16.17 1.80
N PHE A 127 26.53 15.01 2.08
CA PHE A 127 27.92 14.80 2.47
C PHE A 127 28.80 14.18 1.39
N GLY A 128 28.23 13.78 0.25
CA GLY A 128 28.97 13.12 -0.84
C GLY A 128 29.43 11.70 -0.53
N PHE A 129 29.02 11.12 0.61
CA PHE A 129 29.44 9.78 1.04
C PHE A 129 28.53 8.68 0.52
N GLY A 130 29.12 7.62 -0.08
CA GLY A 130 28.34 6.45 -0.51
C GLY A 130 27.42 6.67 -1.71
N VAL A 131 27.64 7.69 -2.55
CA VAL A 131 26.80 8.05 -3.70
C VAL A 131 26.61 6.86 -4.65
N ARG A 132 27.63 6.06 -4.93
CA ARG A 132 27.52 4.87 -5.81
C ARG A 132 26.53 3.84 -5.24
N ALA A 133 26.55 3.58 -3.94
CA ALA A 133 25.59 2.69 -3.30
C ALA A 133 24.18 3.25 -3.30
N ALA A 134 24.02 4.56 -3.06
CA ALA A 134 22.75 5.27 -3.19
C ALA A 134 22.17 5.16 -4.61
N GLN A 135 22.99 5.37 -5.64
CA GLN A 135 22.60 5.22 -7.06
C GLN A 135 22.06 3.82 -7.37
N ALA A 136 22.75 2.76 -6.90
CA ALA A 136 22.30 1.37 -7.10
C ALA A 136 20.93 1.09 -6.48
N GLN A 137 20.61 1.72 -5.35
CA GLN A 137 19.38 1.51 -4.59
C GLN A 137 18.17 2.31 -5.11
N VAL A 138 18.36 3.33 -5.97
CA VAL A 138 17.27 4.22 -6.43
C VAL A 138 16.08 3.45 -6.97
N LYS A 139 16.33 2.49 -7.88
CA LYS A 139 15.26 1.69 -8.51
C LYS A 139 14.52 0.82 -7.48
N LEU A 140 15.26 0.23 -6.55
CA LEU A 140 14.75 -0.68 -5.54
C LEU A 140 13.87 0.06 -4.52
N CYS A 141 14.32 1.21 -4.02
CA CYS A 141 13.57 2.00 -3.05
C CYS A 141 12.24 2.51 -3.66
N PHE A 142 12.24 3.03 -4.89
CA PHE A 142 10.99 3.41 -5.56
C PHE A 142 10.06 2.22 -5.88
N ALA A 143 10.57 1.00 -6.00
CA ALA A 143 9.76 -0.19 -6.07
C ALA A 143 9.13 -0.52 -4.70
N PHE A 144 9.91 -0.46 -3.63
CA PHE A 144 9.44 -0.71 -2.26
C PHE A 144 8.45 0.35 -1.76
N LEU A 145 8.61 1.62 -2.14
CA LEU A 145 7.65 2.69 -1.84
C LEU A 145 6.22 2.37 -2.30
N LYS A 146 6.07 1.60 -3.38
CA LYS A 146 4.74 1.16 -3.86
C LYS A 146 4.09 0.12 -2.96
N TRP A 147 4.87 -0.66 -2.22
CA TRP A 147 4.41 -1.69 -1.29
C TRP A 147 4.31 -1.18 0.16
N CYS A 148 4.96 -0.06 0.46
CA CYS A 148 4.94 0.55 1.79
C CYS A 148 3.62 1.30 1.99
N MET A 149 2.72 0.73 2.79
CA MET A 149 1.35 1.22 2.99
C MET A 149 1.00 1.28 4.49
N PRO A 150 1.76 2.03 5.30
CA PRO A 150 1.50 2.11 6.75
C PRO A 150 0.14 2.72 7.06
N GLU A 151 -0.38 3.59 6.15
CA GLU A 151 -1.70 4.18 6.28
C GLU A 151 -2.84 3.15 6.25
N VAL A 152 -2.68 2.07 5.48
CA VAL A 152 -3.67 1.00 5.40
C VAL A 152 -3.69 0.19 6.70
N PHE A 153 -2.53 -0.04 7.30
CA PHE A 153 -2.44 -0.77 8.57
C PHE A 153 -3.16 -0.04 9.72
N ILE A 154 -2.98 1.28 9.90
CA ILE A 154 -3.66 2.01 10.98
C ILE A 154 -5.17 2.00 10.80
N VAL A 155 -5.66 2.14 9.55
CA VAL A 155 -7.09 2.05 9.27
C VAL A 155 -7.61 0.66 9.62
N SER A 156 -6.86 -0.39 9.30
CA SER A 156 -7.21 -1.77 9.66
C SER A 156 -7.24 -1.98 11.18
N ALA A 157 -6.29 -1.38 11.90
CA ALA A 157 -6.27 -1.43 13.37
C ALA A 157 -7.50 -0.74 13.97
N LEU A 158 -7.88 0.43 13.45
CA LEU A 158 -9.10 1.14 13.87
C LEU A 158 -10.37 0.34 13.56
N VAL A 159 -10.47 -0.27 12.38
CA VAL A 159 -11.61 -1.13 12.01
C VAL A 159 -11.69 -2.36 12.92
N SER A 160 -10.56 -2.97 13.24
CA SER A 160 -10.49 -4.10 14.17
C SER A 160 -10.92 -3.68 15.59
N MET A 161 -10.49 -2.51 16.03
CA MET A 161 -10.90 -1.94 17.32
C MET A 161 -12.42 -1.73 17.40
N VAL A 162 -13.04 -1.16 16.36
CA VAL A 162 -14.51 -0.98 16.32
C VAL A 162 -15.26 -2.30 16.43
N LYS A 163 -14.73 -3.38 15.82
CA LYS A 163 -15.33 -4.72 15.96
C LYS A 163 -15.19 -5.28 17.39
N LEU A 164 -14.10 -4.95 18.07
CA LEU A 164 -13.82 -5.47 19.41
C LEU A 164 -14.53 -4.70 20.53
N VAL A 165 -14.78 -3.41 20.37
CA VAL A 165 -15.52 -2.57 21.35
C VAL A 165 -16.91 -3.14 21.67
N THR A 166 -17.51 -3.92 20.76
CA THR A 166 -18.78 -4.60 21.00
C THR A 166 -18.67 -5.81 21.94
N ILE A 167 -17.43 -6.29 22.19
CA ILE A 167 -17.17 -7.57 22.90
C ILE A 167 -16.33 -7.34 24.16
N ALA A 168 -15.45 -6.35 24.17
CA ALA A 168 -14.49 -6.07 25.24
C ALA A 168 -14.28 -4.58 25.44
N GLU A 169 -13.85 -4.17 26.64
CA GLU A 169 -13.37 -2.80 26.86
C GLU A 169 -11.97 -2.68 26.24
N VAL A 170 -11.88 -1.82 25.22
CA VAL A 170 -10.65 -1.60 24.44
C VAL A 170 -10.04 -0.28 24.81
N GLU A 171 -8.80 -0.28 25.29
CA GLU A 171 -8.01 0.92 25.55
C GLU A 171 -6.95 1.10 24.45
N ILE A 172 -6.83 2.34 23.96
CA ILE A 172 -5.83 2.70 22.93
C ILE A 172 -4.48 2.90 23.61
N GLY A 173 -3.49 2.14 23.16
CA GLY A 173 -2.12 2.24 23.65
C GLY A 173 -1.31 3.39 23.01
N PRO A 174 -0.23 3.83 23.67
CA PRO A 174 0.64 4.87 23.16
C PRO A 174 1.32 4.49 21.82
N GLY A 175 1.53 3.20 21.55
CA GLY A 175 2.08 2.70 20.29
C GLY A 175 1.26 3.11 19.07
N LEU A 176 -0.07 3.12 19.18
CA LEU A 176 -0.96 3.54 18.09
C LEU A 176 -0.83 5.03 17.80
N TYR A 177 -0.67 5.88 18.82
CA TYR A 177 -0.46 7.32 18.62
C TYR A 177 0.88 7.61 17.94
N PHE A 178 1.96 6.93 18.36
CA PHE A 178 3.26 7.06 17.71
C PHE A 178 3.23 6.57 16.27
N TYR A 179 2.51 5.49 15.98
CA TYR A 179 2.34 4.99 14.60
C TYR A 179 1.51 5.96 13.75
N GLY A 180 0.47 6.58 14.31
CA GLY A 180 -0.31 7.62 13.64
C GLY A 180 0.56 8.85 13.31
N ALA A 181 1.36 9.33 14.27
CA ALA A 181 2.31 10.40 14.04
C ALA A 181 3.35 10.03 12.97
N PHE A 182 3.86 8.80 12.99
CA PHE A 182 4.75 8.27 11.95
C PHE A 182 4.11 8.35 10.56
N ILE A 183 2.84 7.97 10.41
CA ILE A 183 2.13 8.04 9.11
C ILE A 183 2.04 9.48 8.62
N VAL A 184 1.70 10.43 9.49
CA VAL A 184 1.63 11.85 9.11
C VAL A 184 2.98 12.32 8.56
N VAL A 185 4.07 12.02 9.27
CA VAL A 185 5.43 12.38 8.84
C VAL A 185 5.80 11.65 7.53
N TYR A 186 5.44 10.37 7.40
CA TYR A 186 5.67 9.58 6.19
C TYR A 186 4.96 10.18 4.96
N VAL A 187 3.70 10.58 5.09
CA VAL A 187 2.94 11.24 4.01
C VAL A 187 3.60 12.58 3.64
N LEU A 188 4.09 13.35 4.61
CA LEU A 188 4.83 14.59 4.33
C LEU A 188 6.13 14.31 3.56
N ILE A 189 6.86 13.24 3.90
CA ILE A 189 8.04 12.80 3.13
C ILE A 189 7.65 12.51 1.68
N LEU A 190 6.58 11.74 1.45
CA LEU A 190 6.13 11.39 0.10
C LEU A 190 5.72 12.61 -0.74
N GLN A 191 5.16 13.65 -0.11
CA GLN A 191 4.81 14.91 -0.79
C GLN A 191 6.03 15.74 -1.18
N LEU A 192 7.11 15.67 -0.41
CA LEU A 192 8.36 16.39 -0.67
C LEU A 192 9.32 15.60 -1.58
N LEU A 193 9.17 14.27 -1.63
CA LEU A 193 10.04 13.37 -2.38
C LEU A 193 9.68 13.39 -3.86
N ASP A 194 10.38 14.20 -4.64
CA ASP A 194 10.27 14.19 -6.09
C ASP A 194 11.33 13.27 -6.70
N ARG A 195 10.86 12.23 -7.37
CA ARG A 195 11.73 11.23 -8.01
C ARG A 195 12.69 11.85 -9.01
N HIS A 196 12.24 12.84 -9.78
CA HIS A 196 13.07 13.51 -10.77
C HIS A 196 14.23 14.27 -10.11
N GLN A 197 13.96 14.97 -8.99
CA GLN A 197 14.99 15.67 -8.23
C GLN A 197 16.00 14.70 -7.61
N VAL A 198 15.55 13.57 -7.07
CA VAL A 198 16.43 12.52 -6.52
C VAL A 198 17.32 11.93 -7.60
N GLU A 199 16.75 11.62 -8.79
CA GLU A 199 17.53 11.07 -9.90
C GLU A 199 18.59 12.08 -10.39
N ILE A 200 18.26 13.35 -10.53
CA ILE A 200 19.24 14.39 -10.90
C ILE A 200 20.33 14.54 -9.83
N ALA A 201 19.95 14.58 -8.56
CA ALA A 201 20.89 14.79 -7.46
C ALA A 201 21.86 13.61 -7.29
N LEU A 202 21.42 12.38 -7.55
CA LEU A 202 22.25 11.17 -7.38
C LEU A 202 22.92 10.70 -8.67
N LEU A 203 22.23 10.83 -9.83
CA LEU A 203 22.66 10.23 -11.10
C LEU A 203 23.14 11.27 -12.11
N GLU A 204 23.06 12.55 -11.76
CA GLU A 204 23.36 13.71 -12.65
C GLU A 204 22.50 13.74 -13.94
N ALA A 205 21.62 12.77 -14.11
CA ALA A 205 20.71 12.65 -15.25
C ALA A 205 19.40 11.96 -14.84
N SER A 206 18.30 12.37 -15.44
CA SER A 206 17.04 11.63 -15.31
C SER A 206 17.14 10.33 -16.11
N LEU A 207 16.87 9.19 -15.45
CA LEU A 207 16.82 7.90 -16.14
C LEU A 207 15.66 7.87 -17.12
N PRO A 208 15.90 7.66 -18.42
CA PRO A 208 14.81 7.47 -19.36
C PRO A 208 13.97 6.27 -18.94
N PRO A 209 12.65 6.35 -19.05
CA PRO A 209 11.79 5.21 -18.75
C PRO A 209 12.14 4.06 -19.71
N LYS A 210 12.28 2.84 -19.15
CA LYS A 210 12.58 1.65 -19.98
C LYS A 210 11.51 1.49 -21.08
N PRO A 211 11.89 0.99 -22.27
CA PRO A 211 10.93 0.64 -23.31
C PRO A 211 9.92 -0.37 -22.75
N VAL A 212 8.67 -0.21 -23.12
CA VAL A 212 7.59 -1.06 -22.64
C VAL A 212 7.47 -2.26 -23.56
N GLN A 213 7.70 -3.47 -23.04
CA GLN A 213 7.43 -4.71 -23.76
C GLN A 213 5.94 -5.06 -23.59
N THR A 214 5.08 -4.42 -24.35
CA THR A 214 3.62 -4.45 -24.19
C THR A 214 3.07 -5.87 -24.20
N GLN A 215 3.46 -6.71 -25.16
CA GLN A 215 2.90 -8.05 -25.30
C GLN A 215 3.25 -8.99 -24.14
N GLN A 216 4.52 -8.98 -23.70
CA GLN A 216 4.94 -9.82 -22.58
C GLN A 216 4.28 -9.38 -21.27
N ARG A 217 4.15 -8.07 -21.04
CA ARG A 217 3.48 -7.55 -19.85
C ARG A 217 1.99 -7.89 -19.84
N LEU A 218 1.30 -7.79 -20.99
CA LEU A 218 -0.11 -8.19 -21.09
C LEU A 218 -0.33 -9.66 -20.78
N GLN A 219 0.55 -10.55 -21.27
CA GLN A 219 0.48 -11.98 -20.94
C GLN A 219 0.61 -12.22 -19.42
N TRP A 220 1.57 -11.57 -18.78
CA TRP A 220 1.73 -11.63 -17.33
C TRP A 220 0.48 -11.13 -16.57
N ILE A 221 -0.08 -9.99 -16.99
CA ILE A 221 -1.28 -9.42 -16.36
C ILE A 221 -2.44 -10.41 -16.51
N TRP A 222 -2.67 -10.97 -17.69
CA TRP A 222 -3.73 -11.97 -17.89
C TRP A 222 -3.53 -13.22 -17.06
N ALA A 223 -2.30 -13.74 -16.95
CA ALA A 223 -2.01 -14.88 -16.09
C ALA A 223 -2.33 -14.59 -14.62
N LEU A 224 -1.91 -13.41 -14.11
CA LEU A 224 -2.21 -12.98 -12.74
C LEU A 224 -3.71 -12.81 -12.50
N LEU A 225 -4.45 -12.24 -13.46
CA LEU A 225 -5.90 -12.03 -13.36
C LEU A 225 -6.65 -13.37 -13.36
N ILE A 226 -6.32 -14.29 -14.27
CA ILE A 226 -6.95 -15.62 -14.31
C ILE A 226 -6.70 -16.36 -12.99
N THR A 227 -5.46 -16.37 -12.49
CA THR A 227 -5.14 -16.97 -11.20
C THR A 227 -5.91 -16.30 -10.05
N SER A 228 -6.05 -14.98 -10.09
CA SER A 228 -6.85 -14.26 -9.08
C SER A 228 -8.31 -14.65 -9.10
N VAL A 229 -8.93 -14.81 -10.28
CA VAL A 229 -10.32 -15.27 -10.42
C VAL A 229 -10.50 -16.68 -9.87
N LEU A 230 -9.57 -17.61 -10.19
CA LEU A 230 -9.60 -18.97 -9.69
C LEU A 230 -9.51 -19.04 -8.15
N LEU A 231 -8.63 -18.24 -7.56
CA LEU A 231 -8.47 -18.16 -6.10
C LEU A 231 -9.60 -17.37 -5.41
N TYR A 232 -10.30 -16.50 -6.13
CA TYR A 232 -11.40 -15.74 -5.58
C TYR A 232 -12.61 -16.64 -5.21
N LEU A 233 -12.80 -17.74 -5.91
CA LEU A 233 -13.85 -18.72 -5.59
C LEU A 233 -13.63 -19.32 -4.19
N PRO A 234 -12.51 -20.00 -3.87
CA PRO A 234 -12.31 -20.55 -2.54
C PRO A 234 -12.21 -19.46 -1.46
N ALA A 235 -11.72 -18.23 -1.79
CA ALA A 235 -11.68 -17.14 -0.84
C ALA A 235 -13.05 -16.70 -0.30
N ASN A 236 -14.11 -16.85 -1.12
CA ASN A 236 -15.48 -16.49 -0.72
C ASN A 236 -16.32 -17.69 -0.23
N LEU A 237 -15.98 -18.93 -0.64
CA LEU A 237 -16.73 -20.13 -0.28
C LEU A 237 -16.26 -20.76 1.04
N LEU A 238 -14.96 -20.67 1.33
CA LEU A 238 -14.40 -21.22 2.55
C LEU A 238 -14.57 -20.23 3.72
N PRO A 239 -14.55 -20.72 4.97
CA PRO A 239 -14.59 -19.85 6.14
C PRO A 239 -13.32 -18.97 6.22
N ILE A 240 -13.52 -17.65 6.43
CA ILE A 240 -12.41 -16.71 6.60
C ILE A 240 -11.93 -16.65 8.04
N MET A 241 -12.84 -16.89 8.99
CA MET A 241 -12.52 -17.02 10.40
C MET A 241 -13.45 -18.02 11.07
N THR A 242 -12.96 -18.66 12.13
CA THR A 242 -13.74 -19.52 13.01
C THR A 242 -13.71 -18.91 14.40
N THR A 243 -14.87 -18.55 14.91
CA THR A 243 -15.01 -18.04 16.28
C THR A 243 -15.34 -19.22 17.18
N ARG A 244 -14.51 -19.48 18.17
CA ARG A 244 -14.78 -20.49 19.20
C ARG A 244 -15.30 -19.79 20.45
N PHE A 245 -16.51 -20.14 20.87
CA PHE A 245 -17.15 -19.63 22.09
C PHE A 245 -17.63 -20.79 22.93
N LEU A 246 -17.11 -20.91 24.17
CA LEU A 246 -17.44 -21.99 25.13
C LEU A 246 -17.29 -23.42 24.56
N GLY A 247 -16.46 -23.63 23.56
CA GLY A 247 -16.22 -24.93 22.93
C GLY A 247 -16.98 -25.17 21.62
N ASP A 248 -17.93 -24.32 21.26
CA ASP A 248 -18.62 -24.36 19.97
C ASP A 248 -17.84 -23.57 18.92
N ASP A 249 -17.59 -24.17 17.77
CA ASP A 249 -16.91 -23.58 16.62
C ASP A 249 -17.95 -23.03 15.62
N ASP A 250 -17.96 -21.71 15.42
CA ASP A 250 -18.81 -21.03 14.43
C ASP A 250 -17.96 -20.53 13.27
N PRO A 251 -17.89 -21.29 12.16
CA PRO A 251 -17.15 -20.88 10.98
C PRO A 251 -17.93 -19.83 10.18
N SER A 252 -17.34 -18.67 9.93
CA SER A 252 -17.96 -17.61 9.16
C SER A 252 -17.20 -17.32 7.86
N THR A 253 -17.96 -17.29 6.75
CA THR A 253 -17.47 -16.79 5.45
C THR A 253 -17.52 -15.27 5.42
N ILE A 254 -16.87 -14.63 4.42
CA ILE A 254 -16.92 -13.18 4.24
C ILE A 254 -18.38 -12.70 4.14
N VAL A 255 -19.16 -13.32 3.28
CA VAL A 255 -20.58 -12.97 3.05
C VAL A 255 -21.41 -13.30 4.29
N GLY A 256 -21.17 -14.45 4.95
CA GLY A 256 -21.82 -14.80 6.20
C GLY A 256 -21.60 -13.75 7.29
N GLY A 257 -20.36 -13.30 7.48
CA GLY A 257 -20.04 -12.22 8.42
C GLY A 257 -20.78 -10.90 8.12
N VAL A 258 -20.92 -10.55 6.85
CA VAL A 258 -21.70 -9.37 6.43
C VAL A 258 -23.17 -9.52 6.79
N ILE A 259 -23.77 -10.69 6.54
CA ILE A 259 -25.18 -10.97 6.87
C ILE A 259 -25.41 -10.90 8.39
N THR A 260 -24.51 -11.51 9.17
CA THR A 260 -24.60 -11.46 10.66
C THR A 260 -24.53 -10.04 11.18
N LEU A 261 -23.59 -9.22 10.66
CA LEU A 261 -23.50 -7.79 11.05
C LEU A 261 -24.75 -7.00 10.64
N TRP A 262 -25.33 -7.34 9.49
CA TRP A 262 -26.59 -6.72 9.04
C TRP A 262 -27.76 -7.05 9.98
N GLN A 263 -27.88 -8.31 10.37
CA GLN A 263 -28.90 -8.77 11.32
C GLN A 263 -28.73 -8.11 12.71
N ASN A 264 -27.49 -7.91 13.13
CA ASN A 264 -27.14 -7.23 14.39
C ASN A 264 -27.27 -5.70 14.31
N LYS A 265 -27.92 -5.15 13.27
CA LYS A 265 -28.15 -3.70 13.05
C LYS A 265 -26.88 -2.85 12.90
N SER A 266 -25.72 -3.46 12.72
CA SER A 266 -24.44 -2.79 12.47
C SER A 266 -24.26 -2.50 10.98
N TYR A 267 -25.24 -1.81 10.36
CA TYR A 267 -25.32 -1.60 8.91
C TYR A 267 -24.09 -0.94 8.30
N PHE A 268 -23.55 0.08 8.98
CA PHE A 268 -22.37 0.80 8.47
C PHE A 268 -21.17 -0.13 8.31
N ILE A 269 -20.89 -0.95 9.32
CA ILE A 269 -19.76 -1.89 9.29
C ILE A 269 -20.00 -2.98 8.23
N ALA A 270 -21.23 -3.51 8.14
CA ALA A 270 -21.60 -4.51 7.14
C ALA A 270 -21.38 -3.99 5.70
N ILE A 271 -21.80 -2.74 5.40
CA ILE A 271 -21.61 -2.10 4.09
C ILE A 271 -20.12 -1.91 3.79
N VAL A 272 -19.34 -1.41 4.74
CA VAL A 272 -17.89 -1.20 4.56
C VAL A 272 -17.20 -2.51 4.24
N ILE A 273 -17.44 -3.58 5.00
CA ILE A 273 -16.84 -4.89 4.77
C ILE A 273 -17.26 -5.46 3.42
N PHE A 274 -18.56 -5.42 3.08
CA PHE A 274 -19.03 -5.90 1.80
C PHE A 274 -18.36 -5.15 0.63
N PHE A 275 -18.26 -3.84 0.74
CA PHE A 275 -17.64 -3.02 -0.29
C PHE A 275 -16.15 -3.36 -0.44
N THR A 276 -15.39 -3.40 0.65
CA THR A 276 -13.92 -3.62 0.60
C THR A 276 -13.55 -5.05 0.24
N SER A 277 -14.25 -6.05 0.80
CA SER A 277 -13.86 -7.46 0.68
C SER A 277 -14.47 -8.16 -0.55
N VAL A 278 -15.63 -7.67 -1.03
CA VAL A 278 -16.31 -8.29 -2.18
C VAL A 278 -16.24 -7.39 -3.41
N LEU A 279 -16.72 -6.15 -3.33
CA LEU A 279 -16.83 -5.28 -4.50
C LEU A 279 -15.48 -4.79 -5.02
N VAL A 280 -14.56 -4.40 -4.14
CA VAL A 280 -13.26 -3.86 -4.56
C VAL A 280 -12.41 -4.89 -5.32
N PRO A 281 -12.23 -6.14 -4.89
CA PRO A 281 -11.51 -7.15 -5.66
C PRO A 281 -12.14 -7.42 -7.03
N ILE A 282 -13.48 -7.54 -7.11
CA ILE A 282 -14.19 -7.73 -8.37
C ILE A 282 -13.95 -6.54 -9.30
N PHE A 283 -14.13 -5.31 -8.81
CA PHE A 283 -13.91 -4.10 -9.59
C PHE A 283 -12.48 -4.04 -10.13
N LYS A 284 -11.47 -4.36 -9.32
CA LYS A 284 -10.06 -4.39 -9.73
C LYS A 284 -9.82 -5.38 -10.87
N ILE A 285 -10.32 -6.61 -10.73
CA ILE A 285 -10.18 -7.65 -11.75
C ILE A 285 -10.83 -7.19 -13.06
N LEU A 286 -12.06 -6.70 -13.01
CA LEU A 286 -12.80 -6.22 -14.18
C LEU A 286 -12.12 -4.99 -14.81
N ALA A 287 -11.68 -4.02 -14.02
CA ALA A 287 -11.03 -2.81 -14.52
C ALA A 287 -9.69 -3.15 -15.20
N LEU A 288 -8.86 -4.01 -14.59
CA LEU A 288 -7.58 -4.42 -15.17
C LEU A 288 -7.79 -5.30 -16.42
N ALA A 289 -8.80 -6.18 -16.42
CA ALA A 289 -9.16 -6.97 -17.59
C ALA A 289 -9.60 -6.06 -18.74
N TYR A 290 -10.47 -5.08 -18.47
CA TYR A 290 -10.89 -4.08 -19.46
C TYR A 290 -9.72 -3.25 -19.99
N LEU A 291 -8.84 -2.74 -19.11
CA LEU A 291 -7.67 -1.97 -19.51
C LEU A 291 -6.73 -2.81 -20.39
N SER A 292 -6.44 -4.06 -19.99
CA SER A 292 -5.58 -4.97 -20.74
C SER A 292 -6.19 -5.36 -22.09
N TYR A 293 -7.49 -5.57 -22.14
CA TYR A 293 -8.22 -5.82 -23.40
C TYR A 293 -8.20 -4.60 -24.30
N SER A 294 -8.41 -3.40 -23.76
CA SER A 294 -8.44 -2.16 -24.55
C SER A 294 -7.09 -1.85 -25.19
N VAL A 295 -5.97 -2.15 -24.53
CA VAL A 295 -4.63 -2.05 -25.13
C VAL A 295 -4.46 -3.06 -26.26
N ARG A 296 -4.92 -4.32 -26.07
CA ARG A 296 -4.82 -5.35 -27.12
C ARG A 296 -5.66 -5.04 -28.36
N ALA A 297 -6.83 -4.43 -28.17
CA ALA A 297 -7.80 -4.14 -29.23
C ALA A 297 -7.55 -2.78 -29.93
N SER A 298 -6.46 -2.08 -29.57
CA SER A 298 -6.06 -0.79 -30.19
C SER A 298 -7.17 0.26 -30.22
N TYR A 299 -7.96 0.36 -29.15
CA TYR A 299 -9.01 1.38 -29.06
C TYR A 299 -8.41 2.77 -28.83
N ALA A 300 -8.32 3.60 -29.85
CA ALA A 300 -7.81 4.99 -29.75
C ALA A 300 -8.77 5.96 -29.02
N TYR A 301 -10.01 5.56 -28.75
CA TYR A 301 -11.03 6.41 -28.16
C TYR A 301 -10.93 6.50 -26.63
N ASN A 302 -11.04 7.73 -26.06
CA ASN A 302 -11.10 8.00 -24.62
C ASN A 302 -9.87 7.58 -23.76
N VAL A 303 -8.65 7.77 -24.25
CA VAL A 303 -7.41 7.46 -23.51
C VAL A 303 -7.35 8.14 -22.14
N LYS A 304 -7.88 9.38 -22.00
CA LYS A 304 -7.92 10.10 -20.71
C LYS A 304 -8.80 9.38 -19.68
N GLN A 305 -9.95 8.83 -20.09
CA GLN A 305 -10.84 8.09 -19.18
C GLN A 305 -10.22 6.75 -18.76
N ARG A 306 -9.55 6.04 -19.67
CA ARG A 306 -8.81 4.80 -19.35
C ARG A 306 -7.64 5.07 -18.41
N SER A 307 -6.93 6.17 -18.60
CA SER A 307 -5.88 6.62 -17.71
C SER A 307 -6.42 6.96 -16.30
N LEU A 308 -7.60 7.57 -16.21
CA LEU A 308 -8.29 7.83 -14.95
C LEU A 308 -8.71 6.52 -14.28
N LEU A 309 -9.30 5.59 -15.02
CA LEU A 309 -9.66 4.26 -14.52
C LEU A 309 -8.45 3.52 -13.95
N TYR A 310 -7.32 3.57 -14.63
CA TYR A 310 -6.07 2.99 -14.12
C TYR A 310 -5.64 3.64 -12.79
N ARG A 311 -5.66 4.97 -12.68
CA ARG A 311 -5.31 5.66 -11.42
C ARG A 311 -6.23 5.27 -10.27
N VAL A 312 -7.53 5.16 -10.53
CA VAL A 312 -8.53 4.71 -9.53
C VAL A 312 -8.23 3.27 -9.12
N THR A 313 -7.97 2.39 -10.08
CA THR A 313 -7.65 0.98 -9.80
C THR A 313 -6.34 0.83 -9.00
N GLU A 314 -5.31 1.62 -9.31
CA GLU A 314 -4.05 1.65 -8.56
C GLU A 314 -4.25 2.16 -7.13
N PHE A 315 -5.05 3.21 -6.94
CA PHE A 315 -5.42 3.73 -5.62
C PHE A 315 -6.20 2.69 -4.80
N MET A 316 -7.27 2.12 -5.37
CA MET A 316 -8.07 1.07 -4.71
C MET A 316 -7.25 -0.19 -4.42
N GLY A 317 -6.19 -0.44 -5.21
CA GLY A 317 -5.29 -1.56 -5.00
C GLY A 317 -4.66 -1.59 -3.62
N ARG A 318 -4.26 -0.45 -3.12
CA ARG A 318 -3.67 -0.30 -1.78
C ARG A 318 -4.69 -0.56 -0.67
N TRP A 319 -5.88 -0.03 -0.80
CA TRP A 319 -6.95 -0.17 0.19
C TRP A 319 -7.49 -1.59 0.31
N SER A 320 -7.33 -2.42 -0.72
CA SER A 320 -7.71 -3.85 -0.68
C SER A 320 -6.92 -4.68 0.35
N MET A 321 -5.80 -4.18 0.87
CA MET A 321 -5.03 -4.86 1.93
C MET A 321 -5.64 -4.69 3.33
N ILE A 322 -6.65 -3.81 3.51
CA ILE A 322 -7.31 -3.57 4.80
C ILE A 322 -7.79 -4.88 5.42
N ASP A 323 -8.50 -5.70 4.64
CA ASP A 323 -9.13 -6.93 5.14
C ASP A 323 -8.09 -7.95 5.61
N VAL A 324 -6.95 -8.04 4.93
CA VAL A 324 -5.82 -8.90 5.33
C VAL A 324 -5.31 -8.49 6.71
N PHE A 325 -5.08 -7.19 6.91
CA PHE A 325 -4.62 -6.67 8.20
C PHE A 325 -5.69 -6.78 9.28
N VAL A 326 -6.97 -6.55 8.95
CA VAL A 326 -8.08 -6.69 9.91
C VAL A 326 -8.16 -8.11 10.44
N VAL A 327 -8.13 -9.12 9.56
CA VAL A 327 -8.17 -10.53 9.99
C VAL A 327 -6.95 -10.87 10.83
N ALA A 328 -5.77 -10.41 10.44
CA ALA A 328 -4.55 -10.65 11.19
C ALA A 328 -4.56 -10.03 12.59
N ILE A 329 -4.99 -8.77 12.67
CA ILE A 329 -5.11 -8.08 13.96
C ILE A 329 -6.15 -8.77 14.84
N LEU A 330 -7.34 -9.12 14.31
CA LEU A 330 -8.38 -9.81 15.07
C LEU A 330 -7.89 -11.17 15.58
N ALA A 331 -7.24 -11.96 14.75
CA ALA A 331 -6.72 -13.26 15.15
C ALA A 331 -5.55 -13.16 16.16
N GLY A 332 -4.76 -12.07 16.09
CA GLY A 332 -3.72 -11.77 17.08
C GLY A 332 -4.26 -11.23 18.39
N LEU A 333 -5.40 -10.53 18.32
CA LEU A 333 -6.03 -9.85 19.44
C LEU A 333 -6.89 -10.78 20.30
N VAL A 334 -7.71 -11.64 19.69
CA VAL A 334 -8.71 -12.42 20.40
C VAL A 334 -8.15 -13.75 20.89
N ARG A 335 -7.24 -13.68 21.86
CA ARG A 335 -6.79 -14.80 22.68
C ARG A 335 -7.28 -14.60 24.13
N LEU A 336 -8.58 -14.66 24.32
CA LEU A 336 -9.21 -14.44 25.62
C LEU A 336 -9.32 -15.74 26.42
N GLY A 337 -8.21 -16.46 26.56
CA GLY A 337 -8.17 -17.71 27.34
C GLY A 337 -9.08 -18.80 26.80
N SER A 338 -9.80 -19.50 27.68
CA SER A 338 -10.70 -20.60 27.33
C SER A 338 -12.12 -20.17 26.93
N THR A 339 -12.47 -18.89 27.08
CA THR A 339 -13.83 -18.39 26.89
C THR A 339 -14.15 -17.99 25.45
N MET A 340 -13.22 -17.35 24.76
CA MET A 340 -13.40 -16.93 23.37
C MET A 340 -12.06 -16.89 22.66
N SER A 341 -11.99 -17.45 21.45
CA SER A 341 -10.83 -17.35 20.57
C SER A 341 -11.26 -17.25 19.12
N VAL A 342 -10.55 -16.44 18.34
CA VAL A 342 -10.76 -16.32 16.89
C VAL A 342 -9.57 -16.92 16.17
N TYR A 343 -9.85 -17.89 15.32
CA TYR A 343 -8.86 -18.53 14.46
C TYR A 343 -9.07 -18.10 13.02
N PRO A 344 -8.00 -17.71 12.27
CA PRO A 344 -8.11 -17.49 10.84
C PRO A 344 -8.49 -18.79 10.15
N GLY A 345 -9.40 -18.71 9.19
CA GLY A 345 -9.81 -19.86 8.39
C GLY A 345 -8.96 -20.03 7.11
N PRO A 346 -9.11 -21.12 6.38
CA PRO A 346 -8.34 -21.41 5.17
C PRO A 346 -8.59 -20.38 4.04
N ALA A 347 -9.73 -19.71 4.03
CA ALA A 347 -10.04 -18.66 3.05
C ALA A 347 -9.10 -17.46 3.16
N VAL A 348 -8.51 -17.18 4.33
CA VAL A 348 -7.58 -16.04 4.52
C VAL A 348 -6.40 -16.12 3.56
N VAL A 349 -5.78 -17.29 3.42
CA VAL A 349 -4.63 -17.47 2.54
C VAL A 349 -5.01 -17.25 1.08
N ALA A 350 -6.16 -17.80 0.64
CA ALA A 350 -6.68 -17.60 -0.70
C ALA A 350 -7.00 -16.11 -0.96
N PHE A 351 -7.64 -15.45 -0.01
CA PHE A 351 -7.98 -14.04 -0.09
C PHE A 351 -6.72 -13.14 -0.15
N CYS A 352 -5.73 -13.38 0.71
CA CYS A 352 -4.45 -12.69 0.67
C CYS A 352 -3.76 -12.85 -0.70
N ALA A 353 -3.78 -14.08 -1.24
CA ALA A 353 -3.21 -14.35 -2.56
C ALA A 353 -3.94 -13.55 -3.66
N VAL A 354 -5.28 -13.48 -3.65
CA VAL A 354 -6.07 -12.66 -4.60
C VAL A 354 -5.66 -11.19 -4.52
N VAL A 355 -5.56 -10.65 -3.31
CA VAL A 355 -5.19 -9.23 -3.09
C VAL A 355 -3.78 -8.95 -3.62
N ILE A 356 -2.81 -9.81 -3.31
CA ILE A 356 -1.42 -9.68 -3.77
C ILE A 356 -1.33 -9.80 -5.29
N LEU A 357 -1.96 -10.81 -5.88
CA LEU A 357 -1.92 -11.05 -7.33
C LEU A 357 -2.57 -9.91 -8.12
N THR A 358 -3.73 -9.41 -7.66
CA THR A 358 -4.39 -8.25 -8.29
C THR A 358 -3.57 -6.98 -8.14
N MET A 359 -2.85 -6.80 -7.02
CA MET A 359 -1.92 -5.69 -6.83
C MET A 359 -0.70 -5.82 -7.76
N MET A 360 -0.10 -7.01 -7.86
CA MET A 360 0.99 -7.27 -8.80
C MET A 360 0.56 -7.03 -10.26
N ALA A 361 -0.66 -7.44 -10.63
CA ALA A 361 -1.23 -7.16 -11.94
C ALA A 361 -1.36 -5.66 -12.20
N ALA A 362 -1.88 -4.88 -11.24
CA ALA A 362 -1.99 -3.42 -11.34
C ALA A 362 -0.62 -2.74 -11.45
N MET A 363 0.37 -3.19 -10.69
CA MET A 363 1.74 -2.66 -10.74
C MET A 363 2.50 -3.05 -12.01
N SER A 364 2.14 -4.18 -12.65
CA SER A 364 2.73 -4.63 -13.91
C SER A 364 2.16 -3.87 -15.12
N PHE A 365 0.96 -3.29 -14.96
CA PHE A 365 0.36 -2.46 -15.99
C PHE A 365 1.10 -1.12 -16.08
N ASP A 366 1.54 -0.75 -17.28
CA ASP A 366 2.22 0.51 -17.55
C ASP A 366 1.26 1.44 -18.30
N SER A 367 0.93 2.57 -17.70
CA SER A 367 -0.01 3.53 -18.31
C SER A 367 0.43 4.05 -19.67
N ARG A 368 1.73 3.97 -20.00
CA ARG A 368 2.28 4.34 -21.31
C ARG A 368 1.71 3.49 -22.43
N MET A 369 1.37 2.21 -22.15
CA MET A 369 0.74 1.31 -23.14
C MET A 369 -0.57 1.88 -23.71
N LEU A 370 -1.26 2.74 -22.94
CA LEU A 370 -2.49 3.39 -23.40
C LEU A 370 -2.24 4.54 -24.38
N TRP A 371 -1.00 5.05 -24.45
CA TRP A 371 -0.62 6.22 -25.21
C TRP A 371 0.28 5.91 -26.41
N ASP A 372 0.96 4.74 -26.43
CA ASP A 372 1.92 4.35 -27.48
C ASP A 372 1.26 4.15 -28.87
N GLU A 373 -0.07 3.97 -28.91
CA GLU A 373 -0.82 3.79 -30.15
C GLU A 373 -1.20 5.11 -30.87
N GLN A 374 -0.82 6.27 -30.30
CA GLN A 374 -1.11 7.60 -30.86
C GLN A 374 0.14 8.33 -31.42
N SER A 375 1.32 7.66 -31.44
CA SER A 375 2.57 8.23 -31.96
C SER A 375 2.91 7.77 -33.37
#